data_8670affd23bd7cdc0eda623ba69187bc
#
_entry.id   8670affd23bd7cdc0eda623ba69187bc
#
_cell.length_a   1.000
_cell.length_b   1.000
_cell.length_c   1.000
_cell.angle_alpha   90.00
_cell.angle_beta   90.00
_cell.angle_gamma   90.00
#
_symmetry.space_group_name_H-M   'P 1'
#
loop_
_entity.id
_entity.type
_entity.pdbx_description
1 polymer ?
#
loop_
_entity_poly.entity_id
_entity_poly.type
_entity_poly.pdbx_seq_one_letter_code
_entity_poly.pdbx_strand_id
1 'polypeptide(L)'
;DVSIDVYNNLIDSVHEKIGYIYEYYNLKKGILGLDELHLYDIYVPIVGEYDKKYEYEEAKNIIIKVLEVFGDEYVNKVKEGLDSRWIDVYPTKNMRTGGYSGGMYDTYPYILLNYQDKYNDMSTLIHEMGHSMHSYYSRNYNTYQNSEYRIFVAEVASTVNELLLSHYMLEHSNSKEEKLFILNNLMELYRATIYRQTMFAEFEKEISNVIDNDGALTADKLSN
;
A
#
# COMPACT_ATOMS: atom_id res chain seq x y z
N ASP A 1 -21.33 9.79 -8.64
CA ASP A 1 -20.29 10.62 -8.03
C ASP A 1 -20.33 10.39 -6.51
N VAL A 2 -19.16 10.41 -5.87
CA VAL A 2 -19.04 10.30 -4.41
C VAL A 2 -19.38 11.66 -3.79
N SER A 3 -20.21 11.68 -2.74
CA SER A 3 -20.53 12.94 -2.04
C SER A 3 -19.29 13.51 -1.37
N ILE A 4 -19.18 14.84 -1.36
CA ILE A 4 -18.14 15.56 -0.59
C ILE A 4 -18.20 15.23 0.91
N ASP A 5 -19.37 14.83 1.41
CA ASP A 5 -19.53 14.42 2.81
C ASP A 5 -18.73 13.16 3.14
N VAL A 6 -18.56 12.24 2.18
CA VAL A 6 -17.71 11.06 2.39
C VAL A 6 -16.26 11.47 2.61
N TYR A 7 -15.78 12.45 1.81
CA TYR A 7 -14.44 13.00 1.94
C TYR A 7 -14.23 13.70 3.29
N ASN A 8 -15.17 14.56 3.68
CA ASN A 8 -15.11 15.29 4.94
C ASN A 8 -15.19 14.32 6.13
N ASN A 9 -16.14 13.39 6.13
CA ASN A 9 -16.31 12.40 7.20
C ASN A 9 -15.08 11.49 7.34
N LEU A 10 -14.37 11.18 6.24
CA LEU A 10 -13.13 10.41 6.30
C LEU A 10 -12.06 11.19 7.06
N ILE A 11 -11.86 12.48 6.72
CA ILE A 11 -10.92 13.36 7.42
C ILE A 11 -11.27 13.43 8.91
N ASP A 12 -12.53 13.71 9.24
CA ASP A 12 -13.00 13.82 10.62
C ASP A 12 -12.79 12.51 11.40
N SER A 13 -13.05 11.36 10.78
CA SER A 13 -12.84 10.05 11.39
C SER A 13 -11.37 9.75 11.67
N VAL A 14 -10.46 10.19 10.82
CA VAL A 14 -9.02 10.06 11.05
C VAL A 14 -8.57 11.00 12.17
N HIS A 15 -9.11 12.22 12.23
CA HIS A 15 -8.85 13.17 13.33
C HIS A 15 -9.30 12.63 14.69
N GLU A 16 -10.47 11.99 14.76
CA GLU A 16 -10.92 11.33 16.00
C GLU A 16 -9.93 10.26 16.51
N LYS A 17 -9.15 9.68 15.62
CA LYS A 17 -8.17 8.62 15.91
C LYS A 17 -6.70 9.08 15.84
N ILE A 18 -6.45 10.39 15.73
CA ILE A 18 -5.10 10.95 15.60
C ILE A 18 -4.20 10.61 16.79
N GLY A 19 -4.77 10.32 17.95
CA GLY A 19 -4.05 9.90 19.14
C GLY A 19 -3.15 8.69 18.92
N TYR A 20 -3.57 7.73 18.09
CA TYR A 20 -2.78 6.52 17.81
C TYR A 20 -1.48 6.82 17.06
N ILE A 21 -1.46 7.76 16.12
CA ILE A 21 -0.22 8.14 15.46
C ILE A 21 0.71 8.89 16.41
N TYR A 22 0.19 9.67 17.34
CA TYR A 22 1.00 10.33 18.39
C TYR A 22 1.60 9.32 19.35
N GLU A 23 0.87 8.27 19.74
CA GLU A 23 1.40 7.16 20.53
C GLU A 23 2.54 6.45 19.79
N TYR A 24 2.36 6.18 18.50
CA TYR A 24 3.40 5.59 17.67
C TYR A 24 4.65 6.49 17.58
N TYR A 25 4.49 7.78 17.38
CA TYR A 25 5.62 8.72 17.33
C TYR A 25 6.32 8.86 18.69
N ASN A 26 5.58 8.83 19.80
CA ASN A 26 6.15 8.82 21.14
C ASN A 26 6.95 7.52 21.42
N LEU A 27 6.44 6.39 20.98
CA LEU A 27 7.17 5.13 21.04
C LEU A 27 8.47 5.21 20.23
N LYS A 28 8.39 5.71 19.00
CA LYS A 28 9.54 5.89 18.11
C LYS A 28 10.59 6.83 18.73
N LYS A 29 10.15 7.98 19.22
CA LYS A 29 10.98 8.93 19.95
C LYS A 29 11.73 8.27 21.12
N GLY A 30 11.01 7.48 21.93
CA GLY A 30 11.58 6.76 23.09
C GLY A 30 12.63 5.72 22.68
N ILE A 31 12.35 4.93 21.63
CA ILE A 31 13.27 3.90 21.13
C ILE A 31 14.55 4.56 20.55
N LEU A 32 14.43 5.68 19.85
CA LEU A 32 15.54 6.42 19.26
C LEU A 32 16.33 7.25 20.31
N GLY A 33 15.81 7.39 21.54
CA GLY A 33 16.46 8.16 22.60
C GLY A 33 16.53 9.66 22.32
N LEU A 34 15.52 10.21 21.62
CA LEU A 34 15.48 11.62 21.22
C LEU A 34 14.71 12.45 22.25
N ASP A 35 15.15 13.70 22.48
CA ASP A 35 14.40 14.68 23.27
C ASP A 35 13.23 15.28 22.49
N GLU A 36 13.39 15.45 21.17
CA GLU A 36 12.38 15.90 20.22
C GLU A 36 12.40 15.02 18.97
N LEU A 37 11.22 14.78 18.38
CA LEU A 37 11.09 14.05 17.14
C LEU A 37 10.81 15.04 15.99
N HIS A 38 11.73 15.11 15.04
CA HIS A 38 11.58 15.94 13.83
C HIS A 38 11.03 15.13 12.65
N LEU A 39 10.54 15.80 11.62
CA LEU A 39 9.96 15.14 10.43
C LEU A 39 10.92 14.15 9.74
N TYR A 40 12.23 14.40 9.79
CA TYR A 40 13.20 13.47 9.21
C TYR A 40 13.43 12.23 10.08
N ASP A 41 13.21 12.31 11.39
CA ASP A 41 13.37 11.17 12.32
C ASP A 41 12.28 10.11 12.14
N ILE A 42 11.12 10.49 11.59
CA ILE A 42 10.03 9.54 11.37
C ILE A 42 10.39 8.44 10.37
N TYR A 43 11.39 8.65 9.54
CA TYR A 43 11.88 7.67 8.56
C TYR A 43 13.01 6.79 9.10
N VAL A 44 13.52 7.08 10.30
CA VAL A 44 14.57 6.26 10.92
C VAL A 44 13.97 4.92 11.36
N PRO A 45 14.55 3.78 10.97
CA PRO A 45 14.09 2.47 11.43
C PRO A 45 14.23 2.34 12.95
N ILE A 46 13.22 1.78 13.61
CA ILE A 46 13.22 1.49 15.07
C ILE A 46 13.35 0.01 15.38
N VAL A 47 13.33 -0.83 14.38
CA VAL A 47 13.61 -2.26 14.47
C VAL A 47 14.91 -2.54 13.74
N GLY A 48 15.71 -3.45 14.26
CA GLY A 48 16.94 -3.89 13.59
C GLY A 48 16.67 -4.43 12.20
N GLU A 49 17.69 -4.42 11.35
CA GLU A 49 17.60 -5.05 10.04
C GLU A 49 17.20 -6.51 10.18
N TYR A 50 16.23 -6.91 9.38
CA TYR A 50 15.80 -8.29 9.26
C TYR A 50 16.15 -8.79 7.87
N ASP A 51 17.30 -9.46 7.78
CA ASP A 51 17.94 -9.83 6.51
C ASP A 51 17.39 -11.12 5.88
N LYS A 52 16.24 -11.63 6.35
CA LYS A 52 15.65 -12.80 5.70
C LYS A 52 15.33 -12.49 4.25
N LYS A 53 15.84 -13.32 3.37
CA LYS A 53 15.51 -13.29 1.95
C LYS A 53 14.24 -14.08 1.70
N TYR A 54 13.42 -13.53 0.84
CA TYR A 54 12.21 -14.15 0.31
C TYR A 54 12.39 -14.29 -1.19
N GLU A 55 13.03 -15.38 -1.61
CA GLU A 55 13.20 -15.67 -3.04
C GLU A 55 11.84 -15.67 -3.74
N TYR A 56 11.82 -15.30 -5.01
CA TYR A 56 10.56 -15.11 -5.74
C TYR A 56 9.66 -16.36 -5.71
N GLU A 57 10.22 -17.58 -5.83
CA GLU A 57 9.45 -18.82 -5.75
C GLU A 57 8.88 -19.08 -4.33
N GLU A 58 9.61 -18.71 -3.28
CA GLU A 58 9.09 -18.76 -1.90
C GLU A 58 7.94 -17.76 -1.74
N ALA A 59 8.11 -16.53 -2.21
CA ALA A 59 7.09 -15.49 -2.16
C ALA A 59 5.80 -15.89 -2.90
N LYS A 60 5.90 -16.51 -4.08
CA LYS A 60 4.74 -17.06 -4.80
C LYS A 60 3.97 -18.06 -3.94
N ASN A 61 4.65 -18.99 -3.30
CA ASN A 61 4.03 -20.00 -2.45
C ASN A 61 3.34 -19.38 -1.22
N ILE A 62 3.94 -18.36 -0.61
CA ILE A 62 3.32 -17.62 0.50
C ILE A 62 2.08 -16.90 0.01
N ILE A 63 2.16 -16.16 -1.09
CA ILE A 63 1.04 -15.39 -1.67
C ILE A 63 -0.15 -16.31 -2.00
N ILE A 64 0.10 -17.46 -2.60
CA ILE A 64 -0.95 -18.43 -2.89
C ILE A 64 -1.68 -18.84 -1.60
N LYS A 65 -0.95 -19.15 -0.53
CA LYS A 65 -1.55 -19.52 0.76
C LYS A 65 -2.31 -18.39 1.41
N VAL A 66 -1.77 -17.18 1.37
CA VAL A 66 -2.44 -15.98 1.90
C VAL A 66 -3.79 -15.75 1.22
N LEU A 67 -3.85 -15.95 -0.09
CA LEU A 67 -5.03 -15.67 -0.90
C LEU A 67 -6.05 -16.83 -0.95
N GLU A 68 -5.77 -17.97 -0.31
CA GLU A 68 -6.73 -19.10 -0.20
C GLU A 68 -8.08 -18.70 0.42
N VAL A 69 -8.10 -17.66 1.23
CA VAL A 69 -9.32 -17.09 1.83
C VAL A 69 -10.35 -16.64 0.78
N PHE A 70 -9.93 -16.32 -0.43
CA PHE A 70 -10.81 -15.91 -1.53
C PHE A 70 -11.39 -17.09 -2.35
N GLY A 71 -11.00 -18.32 -2.04
CA GLY A 71 -11.49 -19.55 -2.68
C GLY A 71 -10.74 -19.94 -3.95
N ASP A 72 -11.05 -21.15 -4.42
CA ASP A 72 -10.27 -21.83 -5.46
C ASP A 72 -10.26 -21.09 -6.81
N GLU A 73 -11.38 -20.49 -7.22
CA GLU A 73 -11.47 -19.75 -8.48
C GLU A 73 -10.44 -18.60 -8.52
N TYR A 74 -10.45 -17.80 -7.45
CA TYR A 74 -9.51 -16.67 -7.31
C TYR A 74 -8.05 -17.16 -7.28
N VAL A 75 -7.77 -18.15 -6.45
CA VAL A 75 -6.42 -18.71 -6.28
C VAL A 75 -5.89 -19.32 -7.58
N ASN A 76 -6.73 -20.04 -8.34
CA ASN A 76 -6.32 -20.61 -9.62
C ASN A 76 -5.95 -19.51 -10.64
N LYS A 77 -6.69 -18.39 -10.64
CA LYS A 77 -6.34 -17.25 -11.50
C LYS A 77 -5.06 -16.56 -11.05
N VAL A 78 -4.84 -16.41 -9.75
CA VAL A 78 -3.57 -15.91 -9.20
C VAL A 78 -2.40 -16.81 -9.61
N LYS A 79 -2.53 -18.15 -9.49
CA LYS A 79 -1.52 -19.11 -9.94
C LYS A 79 -1.21 -18.96 -11.42
N GLU A 80 -2.25 -18.84 -12.26
CA GLU A 80 -2.06 -18.57 -13.69
C GLU A 80 -1.22 -17.31 -13.92
N GLY A 81 -1.53 -16.21 -13.21
CA GLY A 81 -0.77 -14.96 -13.31
C GLY A 81 0.68 -15.09 -12.87
N LEU A 82 0.92 -15.79 -11.75
CA LEU A 82 2.26 -16.01 -11.19
C LEU A 82 3.13 -16.93 -12.06
N ASP A 83 2.54 -17.89 -12.76
CA ASP A 83 3.24 -18.89 -13.55
C ASP A 83 3.32 -18.59 -15.05
N SER A 84 2.61 -17.53 -15.48
CA SER A 84 2.60 -17.11 -16.88
C SER A 84 3.42 -15.83 -17.10
N ARG A 85 3.13 -15.11 -18.18
CA ARG A 85 3.87 -13.90 -18.58
C ARG A 85 3.20 -12.60 -18.10
N TRP A 86 2.47 -12.63 -16.97
CA TRP A 86 1.88 -11.41 -16.44
C TRP A 86 2.92 -10.52 -15.75
N ILE A 87 4.01 -11.10 -15.23
CA ILE A 87 4.91 -10.41 -14.30
C ILE A 87 6.31 -10.30 -14.90
N ASP A 88 6.80 -9.07 -15.03
CA ASP A 88 8.22 -8.75 -15.23
C ASP A 88 8.84 -8.52 -13.85
N VAL A 89 9.61 -9.51 -13.41
CA VAL A 89 9.98 -9.67 -12.01
C VAL A 89 11.21 -8.85 -11.62
N TYR A 90 12.29 -8.95 -12.42
CA TYR A 90 13.60 -8.50 -12.01
C TYR A 90 14.00 -7.17 -12.63
N PRO A 91 14.74 -6.32 -11.88
CA PRO A 91 15.18 -5.04 -12.40
C PRO A 91 16.11 -5.18 -13.59
N THR A 92 15.92 -4.36 -14.61
CA THR A 92 16.79 -4.25 -15.77
C THR A 92 17.45 -2.87 -15.86
N LYS A 93 18.49 -2.74 -16.67
CA LYS A 93 19.20 -1.46 -16.85
C LYS A 93 18.23 -0.38 -17.35
N ASN A 94 18.24 0.78 -16.69
CA ASN A 94 17.38 1.94 -16.97
C ASN A 94 15.89 1.75 -16.63
N MET A 95 15.51 0.71 -15.90
CA MET A 95 14.16 0.52 -15.40
C MET A 95 13.86 1.52 -14.28
N ARG A 96 12.62 2.03 -14.22
CA ARG A 96 12.17 2.87 -13.09
C ARG A 96 12.01 1.99 -11.84
N THR A 97 12.27 2.58 -10.68
CA THR A 97 12.03 1.94 -9.38
C THR A 97 10.53 1.79 -9.08
N GLY A 98 10.19 0.87 -8.18
CA GLY A 98 8.81 0.61 -7.76
C GLY A 98 8.19 -0.56 -8.51
N GLY A 99 6.92 -0.84 -8.19
CA GLY A 99 6.06 -1.79 -8.88
C GLY A 99 4.83 -1.08 -9.44
N TYR A 100 4.19 -1.68 -10.42
CA TYR A 100 2.87 -1.26 -10.86
C TYR A 100 2.13 -2.40 -11.57
N SER A 101 0.80 -2.35 -11.51
CA SER A 101 -0.09 -3.18 -12.31
C SER A 101 -0.76 -2.36 -13.40
N GLY A 102 -0.89 -2.90 -14.61
CA GLY A 102 -1.52 -2.25 -15.75
C GLY A 102 -2.08 -3.25 -16.75
N GLY A 103 -2.63 -2.76 -17.84
CA GLY A 103 -3.18 -3.59 -18.90
C GLY A 103 -4.31 -2.87 -19.64
N MET A 104 -4.85 -3.53 -20.66
CA MET A 104 -5.96 -3.04 -21.46
C MET A 104 -7.13 -4.02 -21.42
N TYR A 105 -8.30 -3.64 -21.87
CA TYR A 105 -9.52 -4.46 -21.83
C TYR A 105 -9.22 -5.80 -22.44
N ASP A 106 -8.98 -6.24 -23.42
CA ASP A 106 -8.78 -7.60 -23.97
C ASP A 106 -7.37 -8.17 -23.74
N THR A 107 -6.66 -7.68 -22.71
CA THR A 107 -5.32 -8.19 -22.35
C THR A 107 -5.30 -8.77 -20.94
N TYR A 108 -4.25 -9.53 -20.64
CA TYR A 108 -3.92 -9.86 -19.26
C TYR A 108 -3.57 -8.59 -18.49
N PRO A 109 -3.80 -8.54 -17.19
CA PRO A 109 -3.13 -7.56 -16.35
C PRO A 109 -1.62 -7.86 -16.35
N TYR A 110 -0.81 -6.79 -16.39
CA TYR A 110 0.65 -6.90 -16.36
C TYR A 110 1.18 -6.26 -15.10
N ILE A 111 2.13 -6.94 -14.46
CA ILE A 111 2.82 -6.44 -13.27
C ILE A 111 4.29 -6.22 -13.64
N LEU A 112 4.80 -5.06 -13.26
CA LEU A 112 6.23 -4.77 -13.31
C LEU A 112 6.74 -4.64 -11.88
N LEU A 113 7.85 -5.31 -11.57
CA LEU A 113 8.51 -5.30 -10.27
C LEU A 113 9.99 -4.95 -10.42
N ASN A 114 10.58 -4.61 -9.28
CA ASN A 114 12.02 -4.53 -9.09
C ASN A 114 12.43 -5.48 -7.96
N TYR A 115 12.12 -6.76 -8.11
CA TYR A 115 12.24 -7.77 -7.06
C TYR A 115 13.70 -8.01 -6.67
N GLN A 116 14.02 -7.95 -5.36
CA GLN A 116 15.36 -8.09 -4.78
C GLN A 116 15.36 -9.00 -3.53
N ASP A 117 14.44 -9.94 -3.48
CA ASP A 117 14.29 -10.96 -2.41
C ASP A 117 14.00 -10.37 -1.01
N LYS A 118 13.41 -9.18 -0.92
CA LYS A 118 13.07 -8.57 0.37
C LYS A 118 11.59 -8.77 0.69
N TYR A 119 11.24 -8.66 1.99
CA TYR A 119 9.84 -8.67 2.42
C TYR A 119 9.00 -7.61 1.69
N ASN A 120 9.55 -6.41 1.52
CA ASN A 120 8.83 -5.32 0.83
C ASN A 120 8.55 -5.66 -0.65
N ASP A 121 9.42 -6.43 -1.30
CA ASP A 121 9.19 -6.86 -2.69
C ASP A 121 8.05 -7.88 -2.76
N MET A 122 7.97 -8.79 -1.79
CA MET A 122 6.83 -9.71 -1.65
C MET A 122 5.53 -8.95 -1.32
N SER A 123 5.59 -7.94 -0.46
CA SER A 123 4.45 -7.06 -0.17
C SER A 123 4.00 -6.28 -1.40
N THR A 124 4.94 -5.76 -2.19
CA THR A 124 4.64 -5.12 -3.47
C THR A 124 4.01 -6.11 -4.46
N LEU A 125 4.55 -7.31 -4.57
CA LEU A 125 3.99 -8.34 -5.47
C LEU A 125 2.52 -8.67 -5.14
N ILE A 126 2.19 -8.88 -3.87
CA ILE A 126 0.81 -9.20 -3.48
C ILE A 126 -0.12 -7.98 -3.61
N HIS A 127 0.39 -6.76 -3.42
CA HIS A 127 -0.30 -5.51 -3.67
C HIS A 127 -0.67 -5.38 -5.16
N GLU A 128 0.31 -5.48 -6.05
CA GLU A 128 0.10 -5.39 -7.50
C GLU A 128 -0.77 -6.54 -8.04
N MET A 129 -0.69 -7.72 -7.40
CA MET A 129 -1.60 -8.82 -7.70
C MET A 129 -3.05 -8.46 -7.32
N GLY A 130 -3.27 -7.70 -6.25
CA GLY A 130 -4.59 -7.17 -5.88
C GLY A 130 -5.18 -6.28 -6.98
N HIS A 131 -4.41 -5.35 -7.50
CA HIS A 131 -4.80 -4.52 -8.65
C HIS A 131 -5.07 -5.37 -9.90
N SER A 132 -4.20 -6.33 -10.17
CA SER A 132 -4.34 -7.21 -11.33
C SER A 132 -5.63 -8.03 -11.26
N MET A 133 -5.94 -8.61 -10.12
CA MET A 133 -7.18 -9.37 -9.93
C MET A 133 -8.42 -8.47 -9.98
N HIS A 134 -8.38 -7.27 -9.40
CA HIS A 134 -9.46 -6.29 -9.52
C HIS A 134 -9.71 -5.93 -11.00
N SER A 135 -8.67 -5.61 -11.74
CA SER A 135 -8.75 -5.31 -13.17
C SER A 135 -9.24 -6.49 -13.99
N TYR A 136 -8.75 -7.70 -13.68
CA TYR A 136 -9.18 -8.93 -14.33
C TYR A 136 -10.69 -9.14 -14.16
N TYR A 137 -11.21 -9.08 -12.94
CA TYR A 137 -12.65 -9.25 -12.70
C TYR A 137 -13.47 -8.10 -13.30
N SER A 138 -13.02 -6.85 -13.15
CA SER A 138 -13.74 -5.71 -13.72
C SER A 138 -13.89 -5.82 -15.23
N ARG A 139 -12.83 -6.23 -15.94
CA ARG A 139 -12.81 -6.34 -17.40
C ARG A 139 -13.57 -7.56 -17.91
N ASN A 140 -13.57 -8.67 -17.18
CA ASN A 140 -14.26 -9.89 -17.60
C ASN A 140 -15.78 -9.86 -17.34
N TYR A 141 -16.23 -9.07 -16.36
CA TYR A 141 -17.65 -9.03 -15.98
C TYR A 141 -18.38 -7.76 -16.45
N ASN A 142 -17.67 -6.82 -17.06
CA ASN A 142 -18.25 -5.61 -17.61
C ASN A 142 -17.94 -5.44 -19.09
N THR A 143 -18.77 -4.62 -19.78
CA THR A 143 -18.47 -4.19 -21.13
C THR A 143 -17.28 -3.21 -21.14
N TYR A 144 -16.63 -3.03 -22.26
CA TYR A 144 -15.50 -2.11 -22.44
C TYR A 144 -15.76 -0.72 -21.80
N GLN A 145 -16.94 -0.14 -22.00
CA GLN A 145 -17.30 1.18 -21.49
C GLN A 145 -17.39 1.25 -19.96
N ASN A 146 -17.61 0.12 -19.29
CA ASN A 146 -17.82 0.02 -17.85
C ASN A 146 -16.73 -0.78 -17.12
N SER A 147 -15.66 -1.15 -17.81
CA SER A 147 -14.62 -2.02 -17.25
C SER A 147 -13.58 -1.31 -16.39
N GLU A 148 -13.46 0.01 -16.53
CA GLU A 148 -12.55 0.80 -15.71
C GLU A 148 -13.24 1.21 -14.39
N TYR A 149 -12.60 0.88 -13.28
CA TYR A 149 -13.08 1.26 -11.95
C TYR A 149 -12.56 2.65 -11.54
N ARG A 150 -13.26 3.28 -10.62
CA ARG A 150 -12.90 4.60 -10.12
C ARG A 150 -11.71 4.53 -9.17
N ILE A 151 -10.90 5.60 -9.14
CA ILE A 151 -9.74 5.72 -8.25
C ILE A 151 -10.10 5.52 -6.77
N PHE A 152 -11.32 5.90 -6.37
CA PHE A 152 -11.84 5.74 -5.01
C PHE A 152 -11.78 4.30 -4.48
N VAL A 153 -11.92 3.29 -5.34
CA VAL A 153 -11.90 1.87 -4.96
C VAL A 153 -10.63 1.15 -5.42
N ALA A 154 -9.70 1.87 -6.07
CA ALA A 154 -8.53 1.26 -6.69
C ALA A 154 -7.66 0.49 -5.69
N GLU A 155 -7.45 1.05 -4.49
CA GLU A 155 -6.56 0.49 -3.48
C GLU A 155 -7.24 -0.52 -2.54
N VAL A 156 -8.54 -0.80 -2.70
CA VAL A 156 -9.25 -1.72 -1.80
C VAL A 156 -8.67 -3.14 -1.90
N ALA A 157 -8.52 -3.66 -3.10
CA ALA A 157 -8.01 -5.01 -3.31
C ALA A 157 -6.53 -5.14 -2.94
N SER A 158 -5.72 -4.15 -3.32
CA SER A 158 -4.28 -4.13 -3.07
C SER A 158 -3.96 -4.06 -1.57
N THR A 159 -4.58 -3.14 -0.84
CA THR A 159 -4.34 -2.98 0.60
C THR A 159 -4.90 -4.13 1.45
N VAL A 160 -6.04 -4.72 1.06
CA VAL A 160 -6.55 -5.93 1.71
C VAL A 160 -5.55 -7.08 1.57
N ASN A 161 -4.97 -7.25 0.41
CA ASN A 161 -3.94 -8.27 0.17
C ASN A 161 -2.69 -8.06 1.06
N GLU A 162 -2.21 -6.82 1.20
CA GLU A 162 -1.08 -6.51 2.09
C GLU A 162 -1.40 -6.80 3.56
N LEU A 163 -2.61 -6.49 4.01
CA LEU A 163 -3.07 -6.80 5.37
C LEU A 163 -3.16 -8.30 5.61
N LEU A 164 -3.69 -9.06 4.66
CA LEU A 164 -3.73 -10.53 4.73
C LEU A 164 -2.33 -11.13 4.79
N LEU A 165 -1.39 -10.61 3.98
CA LEU A 165 0.00 -11.02 4.04
C LEU A 165 0.61 -10.75 5.42
N SER A 166 0.42 -9.55 5.95
CA SER A 166 0.95 -9.18 7.26
C SER A 166 0.40 -10.08 8.37
N HIS A 167 -0.89 -10.36 8.37
CA HIS A 167 -1.52 -11.29 9.31
C HIS A 167 -0.96 -12.70 9.20
N TYR A 168 -0.93 -13.24 7.98
CA TYR A 168 -0.37 -14.57 7.73
C TYR A 168 1.07 -14.68 8.24
N MET A 169 1.90 -13.71 7.93
CA MET A 169 3.30 -13.70 8.35
C MET A 169 3.46 -13.59 9.86
N LEU A 170 2.62 -12.80 10.56
CA LEU A 170 2.61 -12.72 12.02
C LEU A 170 2.22 -14.04 12.69
N GLU A 171 1.25 -14.75 12.14
CA GLU A 171 0.81 -16.05 12.66
C GLU A 171 1.84 -17.15 12.45
N HIS A 172 2.58 -17.10 11.34
CA HIS A 172 3.55 -18.14 10.96
C HIS A 172 5.00 -17.78 11.32
N SER A 173 5.22 -16.61 11.89
CA SER A 173 6.56 -16.21 12.35
C SER A 173 6.97 -16.95 13.60
N ASN A 174 8.21 -17.49 13.59
CA ASN A 174 8.78 -18.26 14.69
C ASN A 174 9.78 -17.46 15.53
N SER A 175 10.15 -16.24 15.11
CA SER A 175 11.08 -15.40 15.86
C SER A 175 10.46 -14.09 16.31
N LYS A 176 10.96 -13.57 17.43
CA LYS A 176 10.55 -12.27 17.96
C LYS A 176 10.97 -11.14 17.02
N GLU A 177 12.14 -11.27 16.44
CA GLU A 177 12.72 -10.32 15.49
C GLU A 177 11.83 -10.18 14.24
N GLU A 178 11.41 -11.30 13.67
CA GLU A 178 10.50 -11.33 12.52
C GLU A 178 9.16 -10.67 12.86
N LYS A 179 8.58 -11.01 14.01
CA LYS A 179 7.33 -10.40 14.47
C LYS A 179 7.44 -8.90 14.63
N LEU A 180 8.51 -8.42 15.26
CA LEU A 180 8.75 -6.98 15.42
C LEU A 180 8.92 -6.28 14.08
N PHE A 181 9.64 -6.89 13.14
CA PHE A 181 9.82 -6.38 11.79
C PHE A 181 8.48 -6.25 11.05
N ILE A 182 7.64 -7.31 11.06
CA ILE A 182 6.34 -7.29 10.40
C ILE A 182 5.41 -6.27 11.05
N LEU A 183 5.36 -6.20 12.39
CA LEU A 183 4.56 -5.21 13.12
C LEU A 183 4.99 -3.78 12.77
N ASN A 184 6.29 -3.52 12.71
CA ASN A 184 6.79 -2.21 12.31
C ASN A 184 6.37 -1.85 10.88
N ASN A 185 6.47 -2.77 9.92
CA ASN A 185 5.99 -2.56 8.55
C ASN A 185 4.49 -2.27 8.51
N LEU A 186 3.69 -2.99 9.31
CA LEU A 186 2.26 -2.75 9.41
C LEU A 186 1.94 -1.36 9.98
N MET A 187 2.66 -0.92 11.03
CA MET A 187 2.51 0.44 11.57
C MET A 187 2.90 1.51 10.55
N GLU A 188 3.99 1.30 9.81
CA GLU A 188 4.40 2.20 8.71
C GLU A 188 3.38 2.21 7.57
N LEU A 189 2.75 1.09 7.25
CA LEU A 189 1.66 1.02 6.28
C LEU A 189 0.48 1.93 6.71
N TYR A 190 0.00 1.80 7.95
CA TYR A 190 -1.07 2.66 8.47
C TYR A 190 -0.67 4.14 8.49
N ARG A 191 0.56 4.45 8.94
CA ARG A 191 1.08 5.82 8.92
C ARG A 191 1.06 6.41 7.51
N ALA A 192 1.52 5.65 6.54
CA ALA A 192 1.69 6.14 5.16
C ALA A 192 0.38 6.19 4.37
N THR A 193 -0.52 5.22 4.58
CA THR A 193 -1.74 5.08 3.78
C THR A 193 -2.95 5.79 4.39
N ILE A 194 -3.03 5.93 5.70
CA ILE A 194 -4.14 6.61 6.37
C ILE A 194 -3.72 8.04 6.75
N TYR A 195 -2.83 8.18 7.73
CA TYR A 195 -2.54 9.49 8.31
C TYR A 195 -1.87 10.46 7.33
N ARG A 196 -0.86 9.99 6.60
CA ARG A 196 -0.18 10.85 5.61
C ARG A 196 -1.09 11.20 4.43
N GLN A 197 -1.92 10.27 3.96
CA GLN A 197 -2.85 10.57 2.85
C GLN A 197 -3.95 11.52 3.29
N THR A 198 -4.44 11.41 4.53
CA THR A 198 -5.39 12.38 5.08
C THR A 198 -4.77 13.77 5.19
N MET A 199 -3.52 13.88 5.65
CA MET A 199 -2.79 15.15 5.68
C MET A 199 -2.69 15.79 4.27
N PHE A 200 -2.42 15.01 3.23
CA PHE A 200 -2.42 15.51 1.86
C PHE A 200 -3.82 15.95 1.39
N ALA A 201 -4.84 15.17 1.73
CA ALA A 201 -6.23 15.49 1.40
C ALA A 201 -6.68 16.81 2.06
N GLU A 202 -6.33 17.03 3.32
CA GLU A 202 -6.60 18.29 4.02
C GLU A 202 -5.88 19.48 3.40
N PHE A 203 -4.62 19.29 3.06
CA PHE A 203 -3.84 20.33 2.37
C PHE A 203 -4.47 20.69 1.02
N GLU A 204 -4.85 19.69 0.20
CA GLU A 204 -5.51 19.92 -1.08
C GLU A 204 -6.89 20.63 -0.91
N LYS A 205 -7.64 20.25 0.12
CA LYS A 205 -8.90 20.91 0.47
C LYS A 205 -8.70 22.38 0.84
N GLU A 206 -7.68 22.66 1.66
CA GLU A 206 -7.41 24.02 2.11
C GLU A 206 -6.93 24.94 0.97
N ILE A 207 -6.03 24.47 0.11
CA ILE A 207 -5.61 25.27 -1.05
C ILE A 207 -6.76 25.51 -2.03
N SER A 208 -7.67 24.53 -2.19
CA SER A 208 -8.86 24.69 -3.02
C SER A 208 -9.79 25.75 -2.41
N ASN A 209 -10.05 25.71 -1.09
CA ASN A 209 -10.85 26.70 -0.39
C ASN A 209 -10.28 28.11 -0.53
N VAL A 210 -8.95 28.27 -0.48
CA VAL A 210 -8.30 29.58 -0.69
C VAL A 210 -8.61 30.13 -2.07
N ILE A 211 -8.55 29.32 -3.11
CA ILE A 211 -8.84 29.72 -4.49
C ILE A 211 -10.32 30.04 -4.68
N ASP A 212 -11.21 29.19 -4.17
CA ASP A 212 -12.67 29.34 -4.30
C ASP A 212 -13.19 30.61 -3.60
N ASN A 213 -12.45 31.13 -2.62
CA ASN A 213 -12.75 32.40 -1.93
C ASN A 213 -11.92 33.59 -2.46
N ASP A 214 -11.54 33.57 -3.73
CA ASP A 214 -10.77 34.63 -4.40
C ASP A 214 -9.40 34.94 -3.74
N GLY A 215 -8.85 33.99 -3.00
CA GLY A 215 -7.53 34.07 -2.38
C GLY A 215 -6.39 33.77 -3.36
N ALA A 216 -5.19 34.27 -3.05
CA ALA A 216 -3.99 33.91 -3.77
C ALA A 216 -3.19 32.87 -2.99
N LEU A 217 -2.69 31.83 -3.67
CA LEU A 217 -1.71 30.90 -3.12
C LEU A 217 -0.33 31.52 -3.22
N THR A 218 0.23 31.91 -2.09
CA THR A 218 1.60 32.40 -1.98
C THR A 218 2.50 31.34 -1.32
N ALA A 219 3.82 31.45 -1.50
CA ALA A 219 4.75 30.56 -0.83
C ALA A 219 4.56 30.52 0.70
N ASP A 220 4.33 31.68 1.30
CA ASP A 220 4.08 31.80 2.75
C ASP A 220 2.81 31.06 3.19
N LYS A 221 1.73 31.13 2.39
CA LYS A 221 0.49 30.38 2.68
C LYS A 221 0.62 28.88 2.51
N LEU A 222 1.50 28.43 1.60
CA LEU A 222 1.74 27.01 1.37
C LEU A 222 2.69 26.41 2.40
N SER A 223 3.44 27.23 3.13
CA SER A 223 4.44 26.80 4.12
C SER A 223 3.95 26.88 5.57
N ASN A 224 2.82 27.54 5.82
CA ASN A 224 2.20 27.70 7.14
C ASN A 224 0.96 26.80 7.27
#